data_2360d2bb7899942bf839e267001920dd
#
_entry.id   2360d2bb7899942bf839e267001920dd
#
_cell.length_a   1.000
_cell.length_b   1.000
_cell.length_c   1.000
_cell.angle_alpha   90.00
_cell.angle_beta   90.00
_cell.angle_gamma   90.00
#
_symmetry.space_group_name_H-M   'P 1'
#
loop_
_entity.id
_entity.type
_entity.pdbx_description
1 polymer ?
#
loop_
_entity_poly.entity_id
_entity_poly.type
_entity_poly.pdbx_seq_one_letter_code
_entity_poly.pdbx_strand_id
1 'polypeptide(L)'
;MGQKISGSTKSVDGRGESGGSPSYRPTAHRRQHLELRGPDFSKPPRLDLLLDMPCAGLETQLHHAWNPDDRSLNIFIKEDDKLTFHRHPVAQSTDCIRGRVGYTRGLHVWKMHWPSRQRGTHAVVGVATSEAPLHSVGYTALVGSDCESWGWDLGRNRLYHDMILDMDEGTLSFMVDGQYLGVAFRGLKGKKLYPIVSAVWGHCEITMKYINGLDPPSIFSSALNQVACPC
;
A
#
# COMPACT_ATOMS: atom_id res chain seq x y z
N MET A 1 -11.53 37.58 -52.47
CA MET A 1 -12.96 37.77 -52.74
C MET A 1 -13.71 37.55 -51.46
N GLY A 2 -14.24 38.62 -50.92
CA GLY A 2 -14.99 38.64 -49.70
C GLY A 2 -16.47 38.41 -49.92
N GLN A 3 -17.14 38.06 -48.82
CA GLN A 3 -18.52 38.51 -48.60
C GLN A 3 -18.82 38.53 -47.13
N LYS A 4 -19.06 39.76 -46.63
CA LYS A 4 -19.79 40.09 -45.38
C LYS A 4 -21.27 39.92 -45.64
N ILE A 5 -21.99 39.36 -44.65
CA ILE A 5 -23.43 39.61 -44.50
C ILE A 5 -23.71 40.09 -43.10
N SER A 6 -24.18 41.30 -43.01
CA SER A 6 -24.75 42.01 -41.86
C SER A 6 -26.27 41.82 -41.86
N GLY A 7 -26.87 41.76 -40.65
CA GLY A 7 -28.33 41.81 -40.46
C GLY A 7 -28.63 41.86 -38.96
N SER A 8 -28.75 42.96 -38.50
CA SER A 8 -29.90 43.84 -38.12
C SER A 8 -30.61 43.41 -36.83
N THR A 9 -30.50 44.33 -35.90
CA THR A 9 -31.18 44.53 -34.61
C THR A 9 -32.70 44.44 -34.67
N LYS A 10 -33.30 43.87 -33.58
CA LYS A 10 -34.59 44.30 -33.05
C LYS A 10 -34.56 44.30 -31.52
N SER A 11 -34.68 45.45 -30.95
CA SER A 11 -34.98 45.75 -29.58
C SER A 11 -36.46 45.43 -29.30
N VAL A 12 -36.75 44.83 -28.15
CA VAL A 12 -38.07 44.87 -27.53
C VAL A 12 -37.84 45.10 -26.03
N ASP A 13 -38.31 46.27 -25.58
CA ASP A 13 -38.49 46.62 -24.17
C ASP A 13 -39.57 45.75 -23.51
N GLY A 14 -39.31 45.29 -22.30
CA GLY A 14 -40.30 44.60 -21.48
C GLY A 14 -39.86 44.60 -20.00
N ARG A 15 -40.54 45.45 -19.23
CA ARG A 15 -40.42 45.73 -17.79
C ARG A 15 -40.32 44.49 -16.91
N GLY A 16 -39.47 44.54 -15.92
CA GLY A 16 -39.66 44.41 -14.48
C GLY A 16 -40.12 43.09 -13.92
N GLU A 17 -39.22 42.53 -13.12
CA GLU A 17 -39.59 42.01 -11.79
C GLU A 17 -38.31 41.72 -10.99
N SER A 18 -38.25 42.29 -9.80
CA SER A 18 -37.24 42.08 -8.80
C SER A 18 -37.35 40.68 -8.23
N GLY A 19 -36.43 39.78 -8.64
CA GLY A 19 -36.25 38.46 -8.06
C GLY A 19 -34.88 38.39 -7.42
N GLY A 20 -34.85 38.36 -6.07
CA GLY A 20 -33.61 38.26 -5.29
C GLY A 20 -32.78 37.05 -5.68
N SER A 21 -31.53 37.30 -5.96
CA SER A 21 -30.50 36.26 -6.10
C SER A 21 -30.45 35.43 -4.83
N PRO A 22 -30.53 34.08 -4.90
CA PRO A 22 -30.25 33.25 -3.74
C PRO A 22 -28.76 33.39 -3.44
N SER A 23 -28.41 34.04 -2.33
CA SER A 23 -27.06 34.03 -1.81
C SER A 23 -26.67 32.62 -1.47
N TYR A 24 -25.77 32.04 -2.26
CA TYR A 24 -25.11 30.81 -1.95
C TYR A 24 -24.26 31.03 -0.70
N ARG A 25 -24.76 30.61 0.45
CA ARG A 25 -23.96 30.43 1.66
C ARG A 25 -23.22 29.08 1.49
N PRO A 26 -21.88 29.07 1.46
CA PRO A 26 -21.15 27.83 1.58
C PRO A 26 -21.43 27.27 2.97
N THR A 27 -22.26 26.26 3.04
CA THR A 27 -22.32 25.40 4.23
C THR A 27 -20.93 24.80 4.40
N ALA A 28 -20.23 25.28 5.44
CA ALA A 28 -19.01 24.64 5.90
C ALA A 28 -19.37 23.18 6.21
N HIS A 29 -19.08 22.28 5.28
CA HIS A 29 -19.07 20.87 5.54
C HIS A 29 -17.98 20.64 6.59
N ARG A 30 -18.40 20.66 7.85
CA ARG A 30 -17.68 20.07 8.96
C ARG A 30 -17.37 18.66 8.49
N ARG A 31 -16.11 18.41 8.08
CA ARG A 31 -15.60 17.08 7.86
C ARG A 31 -15.78 16.35 9.19
N GLN A 32 -16.88 15.64 9.31
CA GLN A 32 -17.02 14.61 10.32
C GLN A 32 -15.93 13.60 9.95
N HIS A 33 -14.90 13.51 10.77
CA HIS A 33 -14.06 12.34 10.83
C HIS A 33 -15.03 11.18 11.09
N LEU A 34 -15.39 10.45 10.04
CA LEU A 34 -16.01 9.15 10.19
C LEU A 34 -14.95 8.32 10.94
N GLU A 35 -15.11 8.17 12.23
CA GLU A 35 -14.42 7.14 12.97
C GLU A 35 -14.97 5.82 12.42
N LEU A 36 -14.20 5.20 11.53
CA LEU A 36 -14.47 3.87 11.03
C LEU A 36 -14.32 2.92 12.23
N ARG A 37 -15.42 2.64 12.90
CA ARG A 37 -15.50 1.73 14.05
C ARG A 37 -15.97 0.37 13.56
N GLY A 38 -15.11 -0.62 13.67
CA GLY A 38 -15.42 -2.01 13.37
C GLY A 38 -14.21 -2.88 13.66
N PRO A 39 -14.35 -4.20 13.77
CA PRO A 39 -13.26 -5.12 14.06
C PRO A 39 -12.12 -5.02 13.02
N ASP A 40 -12.42 -4.64 11.78
CA ASP A 40 -11.44 -4.50 10.71
C ASP A 40 -10.57 -3.25 10.85
N PHE A 41 -11.00 -2.26 11.63
CA PHE A 41 -10.28 -1.01 11.86
C PHE A 41 -9.57 -0.97 13.22
N SER A 42 -9.76 -1.99 14.04
CA SER A 42 -9.06 -2.12 15.32
C SER A 42 -7.63 -2.59 15.07
N LYS A 43 -6.67 -1.84 15.57
CA LYS A 43 -5.25 -2.23 15.51
C LYS A 43 -5.04 -3.50 16.37
N PRO A 44 -4.45 -4.57 15.81
CA PRO A 44 -4.20 -5.78 16.57
C PRO A 44 -3.24 -5.54 17.73
N PRO A 45 -3.51 -6.05 18.97
CA PRO A 45 -2.61 -5.89 20.11
C PRO A 45 -1.19 -6.42 19.86
N ARG A 46 -1.05 -7.50 19.06
CA ARG A 46 0.26 -8.04 18.66
C ARG A 46 1.07 -7.07 17.83
N LEU A 47 0.40 -6.20 17.05
CA LEU A 47 1.07 -5.17 16.27
C LEU A 47 1.68 -4.09 17.16
N ASP A 48 0.98 -3.68 18.23
CA ASP A 48 1.54 -2.74 19.19
C ASP A 48 2.80 -3.30 19.86
N LEU A 49 2.72 -4.56 20.32
CA LEU A 49 3.87 -5.25 20.88
C LEU A 49 5.06 -5.28 19.91
N LEU A 50 4.82 -5.60 18.62
CA LEU A 50 5.88 -5.65 17.61
C LEU A 50 6.51 -4.27 17.37
N LEU A 51 5.68 -3.22 17.30
CA LEU A 51 6.15 -1.85 17.03
C LEU A 51 6.90 -1.23 18.21
N ASP A 52 6.66 -1.71 19.44
CA ASP A 52 7.37 -1.30 20.66
C ASP A 52 8.74 -2.01 20.79
N MET A 53 8.96 -3.09 20.03
CA MET A 53 10.26 -3.77 20.01
C MET A 53 11.30 -2.94 19.24
N PRO A 54 12.61 -3.08 19.58
CA PRO A 54 13.67 -2.50 18.76
C PRO A 54 13.57 -2.98 17.31
N CYS A 55 13.79 -2.09 16.35
CA CYS A 55 13.85 -2.48 14.94
C CYS A 55 14.92 -3.56 14.73
N ALA A 56 14.64 -4.47 13.81
CA ALA A 56 15.57 -5.51 13.40
C ALA A 56 16.91 -4.91 12.97
N GLY A 57 18.01 -5.54 13.37
CA GLY A 57 19.37 -5.14 12.97
C GLY A 57 19.57 -5.28 11.45
N LEU A 58 20.63 -4.62 10.94
CA LEU A 58 20.88 -4.57 9.49
C LEU A 58 21.00 -5.95 8.86
N GLU A 59 21.65 -6.91 9.51
CA GLU A 59 21.79 -8.28 9.01
C GLU A 59 20.43 -8.93 8.78
N THR A 60 19.52 -8.83 9.75
CA THR A 60 18.13 -9.31 9.64
C THR A 60 17.39 -8.58 8.53
N GLN A 61 17.54 -7.25 8.44
CA GLN A 61 16.90 -6.46 7.37
C GLN A 61 17.38 -6.93 5.99
N LEU A 62 18.67 -7.19 5.82
CA LEU A 62 19.24 -7.70 4.55
C LEU A 62 18.76 -9.10 4.21
N HIS A 63 18.56 -9.96 5.22
CA HIS A 63 17.96 -11.28 5.03
C HIS A 63 16.53 -11.17 4.48
N HIS A 64 15.77 -10.17 4.93
CA HIS A 64 14.38 -9.92 4.51
C HIS A 64 14.24 -8.89 3.38
N ALA A 65 15.34 -8.49 2.73
CA ALA A 65 15.38 -7.49 1.67
C ALA A 65 14.82 -7.99 0.32
N TRP A 66 14.90 -7.16 -0.69
CA TRP A 66 14.56 -7.50 -2.07
C TRP A 66 15.40 -8.66 -2.60
N ASN A 67 14.77 -9.54 -3.38
CA ASN A 67 15.45 -10.70 -3.98
C ASN A 67 16.00 -10.33 -5.38
N PRO A 68 17.32 -10.31 -5.58
CA PRO A 68 17.91 -10.00 -6.89
C PRO A 68 17.62 -11.06 -7.94
N ASP A 69 17.26 -12.30 -7.53
CA ASP A 69 17.01 -13.41 -8.43
C ASP A 69 15.50 -13.58 -8.76
N ASP A 70 14.63 -12.82 -8.10
CA ASP A 70 13.17 -12.94 -8.25
C ASP A 70 12.55 -11.57 -8.57
N ARG A 71 12.87 -11.05 -9.76
CA ARG A 71 12.54 -9.72 -10.23
C ARG A 71 12.38 -9.63 -11.73
N SER A 72 11.73 -8.60 -12.22
CA SER A 72 11.79 -8.21 -13.64
C SER A 72 13.22 -7.84 -14.05
N LEU A 73 13.54 -8.07 -15.31
CA LEU A 73 14.83 -7.71 -15.91
C LEU A 73 15.14 -6.21 -15.86
N ASN A 74 14.12 -5.38 -15.70
CA ASN A 74 14.24 -3.92 -15.65
C ASN A 74 14.51 -3.36 -14.23
N ILE A 75 14.62 -4.23 -13.22
CA ILE A 75 14.86 -3.87 -11.82
C ILE A 75 16.24 -4.34 -11.39
N PHE A 76 16.96 -3.50 -10.64
CA PHE A 76 18.31 -3.78 -10.14
C PHE A 76 18.42 -3.35 -8.69
N ILE A 77 19.01 -4.21 -7.84
CA ILE A 77 19.35 -3.85 -6.48
C ILE A 77 20.53 -2.87 -6.49
N LYS A 78 20.44 -1.80 -5.73
CA LYS A 78 21.53 -0.84 -5.62
C LYS A 78 22.77 -1.48 -4.96
N GLU A 79 23.95 -1.10 -5.41
CA GLU A 79 25.20 -1.63 -4.85
C GLU A 79 25.51 -1.04 -3.48
N ASP A 80 25.22 0.23 -3.31
CA ASP A 80 25.44 1.04 -2.10
C ASP A 80 24.34 0.90 -1.04
N ASP A 81 23.15 0.44 -1.44
CA ASP A 81 22.00 0.21 -0.54
C ASP A 81 21.21 -1.03 -0.93
N LYS A 82 21.54 -2.17 -0.33
CA LYS A 82 20.91 -3.47 -0.64
C LYS A 82 19.44 -3.59 -0.21
N LEU A 83 18.91 -2.61 0.53
CA LEU A 83 17.50 -2.52 0.86
C LEU A 83 16.70 -1.78 -0.22
N THR A 84 17.37 -1.14 -1.17
CA THR A 84 16.78 -0.33 -2.23
C THR A 84 17.02 -0.94 -3.59
N PHE A 85 16.01 -0.96 -4.42
CA PHE A 85 16.15 -1.25 -5.84
C PHE A 85 15.91 0.01 -6.70
N HIS A 86 16.44 -0.02 -7.90
CA HIS A 86 16.24 0.95 -8.95
C HIS A 86 15.57 0.28 -10.17
N ARG A 87 14.53 0.91 -10.73
CA ARG A 87 13.90 0.49 -11.99
C ARG A 87 14.40 1.33 -13.14
N HIS A 88 14.90 0.69 -14.21
CA HIS A 88 15.30 1.35 -15.44
C HIS A 88 14.10 1.98 -16.18
N PRO A 89 14.32 3.05 -16.96
CA PRO A 89 13.27 3.73 -17.72
C PRO A 89 12.91 2.94 -18.97
N VAL A 90 12.11 1.91 -18.82
CA VAL A 90 11.55 1.14 -19.95
C VAL A 90 10.11 1.57 -20.16
N ALA A 91 9.80 2.05 -21.37
CA ALA A 91 8.45 2.45 -21.75
C ALA A 91 7.54 1.24 -21.92
N GLN A 92 6.25 1.44 -21.68
CA GLN A 92 5.21 0.40 -21.81
C GLN A 92 5.58 -0.90 -21.07
N SER A 93 6.06 -0.74 -19.84
CA SER A 93 6.46 -1.85 -18.98
C SER A 93 6.00 -1.62 -17.57
N THR A 94 5.46 -2.67 -16.95
CA THR A 94 5.21 -2.79 -15.53
C THR A 94 6.12 -3.86 -14.97
N ASP A 95 6.85 -3.54 -13.92
CA ASP A 95 7.93 -4.36 -13.40
C ASP A 95 7.76 -4.60 -11.90
N CYS A 96 7.96 -5.84 -11.48
CA CYS A 96 7.83 -6.27 -10.10
C CYS A 96 9.12 -6.88 -9.57
N ILE A 97 9.25 -6.87 -8.25
CA ILE A 97 10.28 -7.58 -7.48
C ILE A 97 9.68 -8.11 -6.19
N ARG A 98 10.03 -9.35 -5.82
CA ARG A 98 9.67 -9.95 -4.54
C ARG A 98 10.79 -9.82 -3.51
N GLY A 99 10.43 -9.91 -2.23
CA GLY A 99 11.37 -10.08 -1.15
C GLY A 99 11.99 -11.49 -1.14
N ARG A 100 13.12 -11.65 -0.45
CA ARG A 100 13.85 -12.92 -0.36
C ARG A 100 13.10 -14.00 0.42
N VAL A 101 12.37 -13.61 1.47
CA VAL A 101 11.71 -14.52 2.40
C VAL A 101 10.22 -14.59 2.11
N GLY A 102 9.71 -15.83 2.02
CA GLY A 102 8.28 -16.09 1.94
C GLY A 102 7.75 -16.57 3.30
N TYR A 103 6.61 -16.04 3.69
CA TYR A 103 6.01 -16.20 5.01
C TYR A 103 4.80 -17.10 4.94
N THR A 104 4.71 -18.05 5.90
CA THR A 104 3.59 -18.97 6.06
C THR A 104 2.93 -18.87 7.42
N ARG A 105 3.56 -18.16 8.37
CA ARG A 105 3.14 -17.96 9.75
C ARG A 105 3.72 -16.67 10.32
N GLY A 106 3.23 -16.25 11.48
CA GLY A 106 3.71 -15.09 12.20
C GLY A 106 3.13 -13.77 11.72
N LEU A 107 3.39 -12.73 12.49
CA LEU A 107 3.10 -11.34 12.17
C LEU A 107 4.38 -10.65 11.71
N HIS A 108 4.37 -10.02 10.56
CA HIS A 108 5.55 -9.36 9.97
C HIS A 108 5.22 -7.96 9.51
N VAL A 109 6.18 -7.03 9.72
CA VAL A 109 6.01 -5.62 9.37
C VAL A 109 7.21 -5.12 8.58
N TRP A 110 6.92 -4.45 7.46
CA TRP A 110 7.90 -3.73 6.63
C TRP A 110 7.50 -2.26 6.51
N LYS A 111 8.51 -1.39 6.52
CA LYS A 111 8.37 0.00 6.14
C LYS A 111 8.84 0.17 4.71
N MET A 112 7.94 0.65 3.85
CA MET A 112 8.20 0.95 2.46
C MET A 112 8.45 2.44 2.29
N HIS A 113 9.58 2.81 1.70
CA HIS A 113 9.84 4.19 1.29
C HIS A 113 9.79 4.29 -0.23
N TRP A 114 8.77 4.97 -0.73
CA TRP A 114 8.56 5.22 -2.15
C TRP A 114 8.17 6.68 -2.37
N PRO A 115 9.09 7.54 -2.85
CA PRO A 115 8.82 8.96 -3.07
C PRO A 115 7.60 9.15 -3.99
N SER A 116 6.66 10.00 -3.60
CA SER A 116 5.40 10.21 -4.33
C SER A 116 5.61 10.63 -5.80
N ARG A 117 6.65 11.45 -6.06
CA ARG A 117 7.04 11.87 -7.41
C ARG A 117 7.55 10.74 -8.30
N GLN A 118 7.88 9.59 -7.74
CA GLN A 118 8.43 8.42 -8.45
C GLN A 118 7.40 7.28 -8.60
N ARG A 119 6.11 7.50 -8.34
CA ARG A 119 5.07 6.47 -8.40
C ARG A 119 4.46 6.30 -9.78
N GLY A 120 4.39 7.37 -10.56
CA GLY A 120 3.73 7.33 -11.87
C GLY A 120 2.22 7.12 -11.75
N THR A 121 1.66 6.40 -12.71
CA THR A 121 0.22 6.12 -12.77
C THR A 121 -0.20 4.91 -11.92
N HIS A 122 0.69 3.97 -11.70
CA HIS A 122 0.44 2.73 -10.96
C HIS A 122 1.64 2.42 -10.07
N ALA A 123 1.41 2.41 -8.78
CA ALA A 123 2.43 2.18 -7.76
C ALA A 123 1.83 1.30 -6.66
N VAL A 124 2.04 0.00 -6.74
CA VAL A 124 1.38 -0.95 -5.86
C VAL A 124 2.38 -1.61 -4.93
N VAL A 125 2.03 -1.66 -3.65
CA VAL A 125 2.75 -2.43 -2.61
C VAL A 125 1.84 -3.52 -2.09
N GLY A 126 2.39 -4.71 -1.79
CA GLY A 126 1.58 -5.81 -1.33
C GLY A 126 2.36 -7.10 -1.11
N VAL A 127 1.65 -8.21 -1.20
CA VAL A 127 2.20 -9.56 -1.08
C VAL A 127 1.77 -10.43 -2.26
N ALA A 128 2.57 -11.44 -2.57
CA ALA A 128 2.29 -12.38 -3.65
C ALA A 128 2.82 -13.77 -3.35
N THR A 129 2.28 -14.78 -4.01
CA THR A 129 2.89 -16.11 -4.10
C THR A 129 4.09 -16.09 -5.05
N SER A 130 4.82 -17.19 -5.15
CA SER A 130 5.88 -17.38 -6.15
C SER A 130 5.35 -17.39 -7.59
N GLU A 131 4.07 -17.67 -7.79
CA GLU A 131 3.44 -17.82 -9.10
C GLU A 131 3.01 -16.50 -9.73
N ALA A 132 2.92 -15.42 -8.93
CA ALA A 132 2.54 -14.11 -9.43
C ALA A 132 3.53 -13.59 -10.48
N PRO A 133 3.07 -13.00 -11.59
CA PRO A 133 3.95 -12.49 -12.64
C PRO A 133 4.79 -11.31 -12.14
N LEU A 134 6.02 -11.22 -12.66
CA LEU A 134 6.96 -10.14 -12.31
C LEU A 134 7.06 -9.05 -13.39
N HIS A 135 6.41 -9.25 -14.51
CA HIS A 135 6.43 -8.31 -15.62
C HIS A 135 5.13 -8.36 -16.43
N SER A 136 4.75 -7.20 -16.94
CA SER A 136 3.66 -7.05 -17.92
C SER A 136 3.99 -5.95 -18.91
N VAL A 137 3.55 -6.09 -20.15
CA VAL A 137 3.58 -5.01 -21.14
C VAL A 137 2.48 -4.00 -20.80
N GLY A 138 2.78 -2.72 -20.93
CA GLY A 138 1.88 -1.62 -20.60
C GLY A 138 2.06 -1.12 -19.16
N TYR A 139 1.29 -0.09 -18.81
CA TYR A 139 1.26 0.50 -17.46
C TYR A 139 0.03 0.01 -16.74
N THR A 140 0.22 -0.96 -15.86
CA THR A 140 -0.88 -1.63 -15.12
C THR A 140 -0.60 -1.69 -13.62
N ALA A 141 -1.64 -1.88 -12.82
CA ALA A 141 -1.51 -2.32 -11.43
C ALA A 141 -1.35 -3.84 -11.45
N LEU A 142 -0.14 -4.35 -11.72
CA LEU A 142 0.09 -5.79 -11.92
C LEU A 142 -0.13 -6.59 -10.63
N VAL A 143 0.38 -6.11 -9.50
CA VAL A 143 0.07 -6.70 -8.19
C VAL A 143 -1.40 -6.44 -7.86
N GLY A 144 -2.14 -7.51 -7.56
CA GLY A 144 -3.58 -7.47 -7.30
C GLY A 144 -4.44 -7.64 -8.55
N SER A 145 -3.86 -7.90 -9.72
CA SER A 145 -4.60 -8.15 -10.97
C SER A 145 -5.03 -9.61 -11.14
N ASP A 146 -4.56 -10.51 -10.30
CA ASP A 146 -4.81 -11.95 -10.34
C ASP A 146 -5.09 -12.53 -8.94
N CYS A 147 -5.25 -13.86 -8.86
CA CYS A 147 -5.49 -14.56 -7.59
C CYS A 147 -4.20 -14.91 -6.83
N GLU A 148 -3.03 -14.53 -7.34
CA GLU A 148 -1.71 -14.84 -6.78
C GLU A 148 -1.06 -13.64 -6.09
N SER A 149 -1.71 -12.47 -6.11
CA SER A 149 -1.18 -11.26 -5.51
C SER A 149 -2.26 -10.37 -4.91
N TRP A 150 -1.90 -9.65 -3.84
CA TRP A 150 -2.76 -8.73 -3.09
C TRP A 150 -1.98 -7.46 -2.83
N GLY A 151 -2.50 -6.31 -3.22
CA GLY A 151 -1.78 -5.07 -3.08
C GLY A 151 -2.66 -3.84 -3.00
N TRP A 152 -2.06 -2.78 -2.51
CA TRP A 152 -2.64 -1.45 -2.42
C TRP A 152 -1.93 -0.49 -3.37
N ASP A 153 -2.68 0.14 -4.27
CA ASP A 153 -2.17 1.21 -5.13
C ASP A 153 -2.02 2.49 -4.30
N LEU A 154 -0.78 2.94 -4.16
CA LEU A 154 -0.43 4.10 -3.33
C LEU A 154 -0.93 5.43 -3.91
N GLY A 155 -1.24 5.47 -5.21
CA GLY A 155 -1.65 6.69 -5.89
C GLY A 155 -0.70 7.86 -5.60
N ARG A 156 -1.25 9.04 -5.28
CA ARG A 156 -0.46 10.25 -4.94
C ARG A 156 -0.27 10.46 -3.43
N ASN A 157 -0.57 9.47 -2.60
CA ASN A 157 -0.50 9.61 -1.15
C ASN A 157 0.93 9.39 -0.62
N ARG A 158 1.24 9.98 0.50
CA ARG A 158 2.37 10.02 1.46
C ARG A 158 3.61 9.14 1.20
N LEU A 159 4.75 9.49 1.83
CA LEU A 159 6.09 8.92 1.56
C LEU A 159 6.32 7.54 2.19
N TYR A 160 5.77 7.29 3.38
CA TYR A 160 6.03 6.07 4.14
C TYR A 160 4.76 5.27 4.32
N HIS A 161 4.83 3.99 3.97
CA HIS A 161 3.75 3.04 4.14
C HIS A 161 4.31 1.82 4.85
N ASP A 162 3.67 1.45 5.96
CA ASP A 162 3.99 0.22 6.65
C ASP A 162 3.02 -0.85 6.16
N MET A 163 3.56 -1.99 5.74
CA MET A 163 2.81 -3.17 5.33
C MET A 163 2.88 -4.19 6.45
N ILE A 164 1.72 -4.71 6.85
CA ILE A 164 1.54 -5.62 7.97
C ILE A 164 0.91 -6.90 7.45
N LEU A 165 1.66 -7.99 7.48
CA LEU A 165 1.21 -9.32 7.09
C LEU A 165 1.07 -10.20 8.35
N ASP A 166 -0.15 -10.54 8.71
CA ASP A 166 -0.45 -11.50 9.78
C ASP A 166 -0.87 -12.82 9.14
N MET A 167 0.08 -13.76 9.06
CA MET A 167 -0.17 -15.08 8.50
C MET A 167 -0.91 -16.01 9.46
N ASP A 168 -0.90 -15.72 10.76
CA ASP A 168 -1.65 -16.48 11.75
C ASP A 168 -3.14 -16.16 11.67
N GLU A 169 -3.49 -14.90 11.38
CA GLU A 169 -4.86 -14.47 11.08
C GLU A 169 -5.20 -14.54 9.58
N GLY A 170 -4.19 -14.61 8.72
CA GLY A 170 -4.35 -14.62 7.25
C GLY A 170 -4.81 -13.27 6.71
N THR A 171 -4.23 -12.17 7.21
CA THR A 171 -4.62 -10.81 6.82
C THR A 171 -3.45 -9.97 6.34
N LEU A 172 -3.74 -9.05 5.41
CA LEU A 172 -2.84 -7.98 5.00
C LEU A 172 -3.47 -6.64 5.35
N SER A 173 -2.71 -5.80 6.04
CA SER A 173 -3.10 -4.48 6.51
C SER A 173 -2.04 -3.45 6.18
N PHE A 174 -2.39 -2.17 6.27
CA PHE A 174 -1.48 -1.07 5.99
C PHE A 174 -1.54 0.00 7.08
N MET A 175 -0.41 0.69 7.26
CA MET A 175 -0.32 1.92 8.05
C MET A 175 0.31 3.02 7.22
N VAL A 176 -0.10 4.26 7.46
CA VAL A 176 0.48 5.45 6.84
C VAL A 176 0.79 6.47 7.93
N ASP A 177 2.05 6.88 8.03
CA ASP A 177 2.52 7.83 9.04
C ASP A 177 2.06 7.46 10.47
N GLY A 178 2.14 6.17 10.82
CA GLY A 178 1.75 5.65 12.13
C GLY A 178 0.23 5.43 12.32
N GLN A 179 -0.60 5.79 11.34
CA GLN A 179 -2.04 5.54 11.40
C GLN A 179 -2.38 4.19 10.78
N TYR A 180 -2.94 3.29 11.55
CA TYR A 180 -3.46 2.01 11.07
C TYR A 180 -4.73 2.24 10.23
N LEU A 181 -4.77 1.65 9.02
CA LEU A 181 -5.85 1.85 8.06
C LEU A 181 -6.89 0.72 8.07
N GLY A 182 -6.66 -0.32 8.86
CA GLY A 182 -7.51 -1.50 8.90
C GLY A 182 -7.01 -2.65 8.02
N VAL A 183 -7.75 -3.74 8.04
CA VAL A 183 -7.49 -4.94 7.24
C VAL A 183 -7.96 -4.71 5.81
N ALA A 184 -7.02 -4.78 4.86
CA ALA A 184 -7.30 -4.63 3.44
C ALA A 184 -7.69 -5.97 2.79
N PHE A 185 -7.04 -7.07 3.18
CA PHE A 185 -7.27 -8.40 2.61
C PHE A 185 -7.33 -9.47 3.69
N ARG A 186 -8.17 -10.47 3.46
CA ARG A 186 -8.36 -11.66 4.30
C ARG A 186 -8.22 -12.95 3.50
N GLY A 187 -8.18 -14.09 4.19
CA GLY A 187 -8.15 -15.40 3.53
C GLY A 187 -6.78 -15.80 3.01
N LEU A 188 -5.71 -15.25 3.59
CA LEU A 188 -4.33 -15.49 3.17
C LEU A 188 -3.69 -16.72 3.86
N LYS A 189 -4.36 -17.33 4.86
CA LYS A 189 -3.86 -18.56 5.54
C LYS A 189 -3.57 -19.68 4.55
N GLY A 190 -2.53 -20.44 4.84
CA GLY A 190 -2.14 -21.63 4.03
C GLY A 190 -1.34 -21.30 2.78
N LYS A 191 -1.14 -20.01 2.48
CA LYS A 191 -0.29 -19.57 1.38
C LYS A 191 1.13 -19.28 1.88
N LYS A 192 2.11 -19.34 0.96
CA LYS A 192 3.46 -18.79 1.20
C LYS A 192 3.56 -17.47 0.46
N LEU A 193 3.64 -16.37 1.20
CA LEU A 193 3.56 -15.02 0.65
C LEU A 193 4.86 -14.25 0.82
N TYR A 194 5.23 -13.54 -0.23
CA TYR A 194 6.41 -12.70 -0.33
C TYR A 194 5.97 -11.23 -0.43
N PRO A 195 6.63 -10.28 0.24
CA PRO A 195 6.43 -8.87 -0.06
C PRO A 195 6.79 -8.61 -1.53
N ILE A 196 5.98 -7.81 -2.19
CA ILE A 196 6.13 -7.47 -3.61
C ILE A 196 5.76 -6.02 -3.86
N VAL A 197 6.34 -5.44 -4.89
CA VAL A 197 5.90 -4.16 -5.46
C VAL A 197 5.75 -4.26 -6.97
N SER A 198 4.88 -3.41 -7.51
CA SER A 198 4.67 -3.24 -8.95
C SER A 198 4.87 -1.76 -9.30
N ALA A 199 5.80 -1.47 -10.21
CA ALA A 199 6.25 -0.13 -10.56
C ALA A 199 6.23 0.09 -12.07
N VAL A 200 5.82 1.29 -12.49
CA VAL A 200 5.78 1.72 -13.90
C VAL A 200 6.69 2.92 -14.17
N TRP A 201 7.07 3.69 -13.13
CA TRP A 201 7.86 4.91 -13.30
C TRP A 201 9.34 4.59 -13.49
N GLY A 202 9.93 5.14 -14.58
CA GLY A 202 11.36 5.03 -14.84
C GLY A 202 12.19 5.79 -13.80
N HIS A 203 13.35 5.24 -13.43
CA HIS A 203 14.23 5.78 -12.39
C HIS A 203 13.61 5.86 -10.99
N CYS A 204 12.55 5.08 -10.71
CA CYS A 204 12.10 4.99 -9.32
C CYS A 204 13.05 4.14 -8.48
N GLU A 205 13.21 4.57 -7.24
CA GLU A 205 13.95 3.86 -6.20
C GLU A 205 12.99 3.56 -5.04
N ILE A 206 12.95 2.31 -4.62
CA ILE A 206 12.04 1.85 -3.57
C ILE A 206 12.83 1.07 -2.53
N THR A 207 12.79 1.58 -1.30
CA THR A 207 13.44 0.95 -0.15
C THR A 207 12.42 0.13 0.64
N MET A 208 12.78 -1.12 0.96
CA MET A 208 12.02 -1.97 1.87
C MET A 208 12.85 -2.26 3.11
N LYS A 209 12.34 -1.85 4.26
CA LYS A 209 12.98 -2.06 5.55
C LYS A 209 12.13 -2.99 6.39
N TYR A 210 12.66 -4.17 6.71
CA TYR A 210 12.01 -5.09 7.65
C TYR A 210 12.08 -4.49 9.06
N ILE A 211 10.94 -4.27 9.69
CA ILE A 211 10.87 -3.68 11.02
C ILE A 211 11.08 -4.76 12.06
N ASN A 212 10.23 -5.78 12.05
CA ASN A 212 10.34 -6.95 12.92
C ASN A 212 9.28 -8.01 12.56
N GLY A 213 9.32 -9.14 13.26
CA GLY A 213 8.31 -10.19 13.21
C GLY A 213 8.07 -10.82 14.57
N LEU A 214 6.88 -11.36 14.75
CA LEU A 214 6.48 -12.15 15.90
C LEU A 214 6.04 -13.54 15.43
N ASP A 215 6.61 -14.55 16.04
CA ASP A 215 6.15 -15.93 15.87
C ASP A 215 4.71 -16.10 16.37
N PRO A 216 3.99 -17.14 15.89
CA PRO A 216 2.68 -17.48 16.43
C PRO A 216 2.73 -17.64 17.95
N PRO A 217 1.68 -17.23 18.67
CA PRO A 217 1.62 -17.50 20.11
C PRO A 217 1.76 -19.00 20.33
N SER A 218 2.74 -19.40 21.16
CA SER A 218 2.93 -20.81 21.50
C SER A 218 1.70 -21.32 22.24
N ILE A 219 1.12 -22.42 21.77
CA ILE A 219 -0.07 -23.06 22.37
C ILE A 219 0.18 -23.50 23.83
N PHE A 220 1.44 -23.50 24.28
CA PHE A 220 1.85 -23.92 25.63
C PHE A 220 1.74 -22.83 26.70
N SER A 221 1.42 -21.58 26.38
CA SER A 221 1.34 -20.50 27.39
C SER A 221 0.00 -20.43 28.13
N SER A 222 -1.04 -21.13 27.67
CA SER A 222 -2.34 -21.13 28.36
C SER A 222 -2.53 -22.24 29.42
N ALA A 223 -1.58 -23.17 29.53
CA ALA A 223 -1.70 -24.31 30.45
C ALA A 223 -1.07 -24.09 31.85
N LEU A 224 -0.34 -22.99 32.05
CA LEU A 224 0.39 -22.76 33.30
C LEU A 224 -0.31 -21.83 34.30
N ASN A 225 -1.51 -21.33 34.00
CA ASN A 225 -2.28 -20.51 34.92
C ASN A 225 -3.43 -21.26 35.61
N GLN A 226 -3.46 -22.60 35.56
CA GLN A 226 -4.35 -23.44 36.37
C GLN A 226 -3.53 -24.37 37.22
N VAL A 227 -2.78 -23.84 38.18
CA VAL A 227 -2.31 -24.62 39.34
C VAL A 227 -2.81 -23.98 40.59
N ALA A 228 -3.92 -24.57 41.05
CA ALA A 228 -4.22 -24.98 42.41
C ALA A 228 -4.02 -23.95 43.52
N CYS A 229 -5.13 -23.46 44.05
CA CYS A 229 -5.25 -23.25 45.49
C CYS A 229 -5.26 -24.63 46.17
N PRO A 230 -4.33 -24.92 47.07
CA PRO A 230 -4.56 -26.00 48.06
C PRO A 230 -5.44 -25.48 49.18
N CYS A 231 -6.32 -26.33 49.64
CA CYS A 231 -7.17 -26.23 50.83
C CYS A 231 -6.40 -25.89 52.11
#